data_c1da145cbdb156ddfead2641a0d25f37
#
_entry.id   c1da145cbdb156ddfead2641a0d25f37
#
_cell.length_a   1.000
_cell.length_b   1.000
_cell.length_c   1.000
_cell.angle_alpha   90.00
_cell.angle_beta   90.00
_cell.angle_gamma   90.00
#
_symmetry.space_group_name_H-M   'P 1'
#
loop_
_entity.id
_entity.type
_entity.pdbx_description
1 polymer ?
#
loop_
_entity_poly.entity_id
_entity_poly.type
_entity_poly.pdbx_seq_one_letter_code
_entity_poly.pdbx_strand_id
1 'polypeptide(L)'
;VAFTRDPATGEKVFYGEYLINAQGEDVVAGVRTPHPIADLAKEMPAAHKGLMNVRSTLEQHFKDMQDLEFTVEDNRLYILQTRNGKRTGHAAVRIAVDMVGEKLITKKDAVRRIPADSLSHLLAPVFDREAVQNAKKIATGLAAGPGAACGHVVFSAEEAVARAHRGEKVVLARIETSPEDLRGMIAA
;
A
#
# COMPACT_ATOMS: atom_id res chain seq x y z
N VAL A 1 8.90 -0.17 -12.18
CA VAL A 1 7.45 0.01 -11.95
C VAL A 1 7.24 1.24 -11.09
N ALA A 2 6.28 2.06 -11.40
CA ALA A 2 5.99 3.25 -10.61
C ALA A 2 4.48 3.57 -10.58
N PHE A 3 4.07 4.22 -9.50
CA PHE A 3 2.72 4.73 -9.30
C PHE A 3 2.74 6.26 -9.26
N THR A 4 1.76 6.87 -9.86
CA THR A 4 1.67 8.34 -9.87
C THR A 4 1.39 8.94 -8.48
N ARG A 5 0.87 8.13 -7.56
CA ARG A 5 0.68 8.41 -6.11
C ARG A 5 0.99 7.16 -5.30
N ASP A 6 1.24 7.31 -4.00
CA ASP A 6 1.45 6.17 -3.11
C ASP A 6 0.17 5.31 -3.04
N PRO A 7 0.24 4.02 -3.44
CA PRO A 7 -0.92 3.13 -3.47
C PRO A 7 -1.40 2.72 -2.07
N ALA A 8 -0.58 2.84 -1.05
CA ALA A 8 -0.92 2.48 0.32
C ALA A 8 -1.57 3.65 1.08
N THR A 9 -1.02 4.85 0.95
CA THR A 9 -1.44 6.05 1.71
C THR A 9 -2.27 7.04 0.92
N GLY A 10 -2.20 7.01 -0.41
CA GLY A 10 -2.81 7.97 -1.32
C GLY A 10 -2.04 9.29 -1.45
N GLU A 11 -0.87 9.42 -0.81
CA GLU A 11 -0.07 10.63 -0.90
C GLU A 11 0.36 10.94 -2.33
N LYS A 12 0.35 12.23 -2.68
CA LYS A 12 0.74 12.70 -4.01
C LYS A 12 2.26 12.70 -4.17
N VAL A 13 2.88 11.56 -3.88
CA VAL A 13 4.29 11.29 -4.10
C VAL A 13 4.46 10.31 -5.26
N PHE A 14 5.51 10.47 -6.05
CA PHE A 14 5.84 9.49 -7.07
C PHE A 14 6.46 8.28 -6.39
N TYR A 15 5.75 7.17 -6.40
CA TYR A 15 6.10 5.96 -5.66
C TYR A 15 6.49 4.84 -6.62
N GLY A 16 7.52 4.09 -6.31
CA GLY A 16 7.90 2.95 -7.13
C GLY A 16 9.34 2.54 -6.94
N GLU A 17 9.75 1.61 -7.77
CA GLU A 17 11.05 0.96 -7.70
C GLU A 17 11.62 0.73 -9.10
N TYR A 18 12.94 0.67 -9.20
CA TYR A 18 13.66 0.33 -10.42
C TYR A 18 14.87 -0.56 -10.12
N LEU A 19 15.31 -1.29 -11.12
CA LEU A 19 16.54 -2.08 -11.12
C LEU A 19 17.43 -1.65 -12.28
N ILE A 20 18.74 -1.62 -12.04
CA ILE A 20 19.74 -1.34 -13.07
C ILE A 20 20.18 -2.66 -13.71
N ASN A 21 20.33 -2.68 -15.05
CA ASN A 21 20.74 -3.85 -15.81
C ASN A 21 19.91 -5.10 -15.43
N ALA A 22 18.61 -4.98 -15.52
CA ALA A 22 17.67 -6.02 -15.14
C ALA A 22 16.62 -6.24 -16.24
N GLN A 23 16.09 -7.44 -16.29
CA GLN A 23 14.90 -7.80 -17.07
C GLN A 23 13.65 -7.56 -16.21
N GLY A 24 12.48 -7.40 -16.84
CA GLY A 24 11.22 -7.22 -16.10
C GLY A 24 10.92 -8.35 -15.12
N GLU A 25 11.34 -9.56 -15.41
CA GLU A 25 11.21 -10.74 -14.56
C GLU A 25 12.01 -10.63 -13.26
N ASP A 26 13.16 -9.96 -13.26
CA ASP A 26 14.01 -9.79 -12.07
C ASP A 26 13.32 -8.95 -10.98
N VAL A 27 12.46 -8.01 -11.40
CA VAL A 27 11.67 -7.16 -10.47
C VAL A 27 10.61 -8.00 -9.76
N VAL A 28 10.00 -8.94 -10.48
CA VAL A 28 8.90 -9.78 -9.95
C VAL A 28 9.44 -10.95 -9.13
N ALA A 29 10.57 -11.50 -9.53
CA ALA A 29 11.17 -12.69 -8.89
C ALA A 29 11.80 -12.40 -7.51
N GLY A 30 12.01 -11.12 -7.15
CA GLY A 30 12.58 -10.75 -5.85
C GLY A 30 14.03 -11.16 -5.65
N VAL A 31 14.73 -11.56 -6.72
CA VAL A 31 16.13 -12.04 -6.66
C VAL A 31 17.12 -10.92 -6.36
N ARG A 32 16.76 -9.68 -6.69
CA ARG A 32 17.58 -8.48 -6.49
C ARG A 32 16.75 -7.43 -5.74
N THR A 33 17.40 -6.73 -4.80
CA THR A 33 16.75 -5.62 -4.08
C THR A 33 16.59 -4.41 -5.02
N PRO A 34 15.37 -3.95 -5.29
CA PRO A 34 15.16 -2.79 -6.13
C PRO A 34 15.52 -1.49 -5.39
N HIS A 35 15.82 -0.45 -6.17
CA HIS A 35 16.06 0.90 -5.68
C HIS A 35 14.75 1.70 -5.66
N PRO A 36 14.52 2.53 -4.63
CA PRO A 36 13.39 3.46 -4.63
C PRO A 36 13.44 4.41 -5.82
N ILE A 37 12.27 4.68 -6.43
CA ILE A 37 12.20 5.56 -7.61
C ILE A 37 12.74 6.97 -7.37
N ALA A 38 12.75 7.43 -6.11
CA ALA A 38 13.29 8.71 -5.71
C ALA A 38 14.82 8.82 -5.97
N ASP A 39 15.54 7.71 -5.88
CA ASP A 39 17.00 7.70 -6.11
C ASP A 39 17.35 7.88 -7.60
N LEU A 40 16.41 7.59 -8.51
CA LEU A 40 16.58 7.82 -9.94
C LEU A 40 16.85 9.30 -10.26
N ALA A 41 16.40 10.22 -9.41
CA ALA A 41 16.69 11.64 -9.57
C ALA A 41 18.19 11.96 -9.51
N LYS A 42 18.96 11.16 -8.79
CA LYS A 42 20.42 11.31 -8.64
C LYS A 42 21.17 10.53 -9.74
N GLU A 43 20.71 9.30 -10.00
CA GLU A 43 21.40 8.37 -10.91
C GLU A 43 21.11 8.69 -12.38
N MET A 44 19.86 9.02 -12.72
CA MET A 44 19.40 9.32 -14.09
C MET A 44 18.45 10.53 -14.11
N PRO A 45 18.95 11.75 -13.89
CA PRO A 45 18.11 12.95 -13.74
C PRO A 45 17.18 13.22 -14.94
N ALA A 46 17.65 12.94 -16.15
CA ALA A 46 16.88 13.13 -17.37
C ALA A 46 15.69 12.16 -17.46
N ALA A 47 15.90 10.89 -17.13
CA ALA A 47 14.85 9.87 -17.08
C ALA A 47 13.83 10.19 -15.97
N HIS A 48 14.30 10.58 -14.79
CA HIS A 48 13.43 11.01 -13.69
C HIS A 48 12.55 12.20 -14.10
N LYS A 49 13.14 13.23 -14.72
CA LYS A 49 12.37 14.38 -15.21
C LYS A 49 11.32 13.96 -16.27
N GLY A 50 11.68 13.05 -17.16
CA GLY A 50 10.76 12.46 -18.14
C GLY A 50 9.59 11.75 -17.45
N LEU A 51 9.87 10.91 -16.42
CA LEU A 51 8.85 10.22 -15.65
C LEU A 51 7.91 11.18 -14.90
N MET A 52 8.42 12.28 -14.37
CA MET A 52 7.58 13.30 -13.72
C MET A 52 6.61 13.97 -14.70
N ASN A 53 7.02 14.20 -15.95
CA ASN A 53 6.15 14.70 -17.00
C ASN A 53 5.08 13.66 -17.39
N VAL A 54 5.50 12.40 -17.56
CA VAL A 54 4.59 11.28 -17.83
C VAL A 54 3.55 11.13 -16.71
N ARG A 55 3.98 11.15 -15.44
CA ARG A 55 3.11 11.15 -14.27
C ARG A 55 1.98 12.18 -14.39
N SER A 56 2.35 13.43 -14.67
CA SER A 56 1.38 14.52 -14.79
C SER A 56 0.44 14.32 -15.99
N THR A 57 0.96 13.89 -17.12
CA THR A 57 0.17 13.62 -18.32
C THR A 57 -0.85 12.50 -18.08
N LEU A 58 -0.42 11.41 -17.44
CA LEU A 58 -1.28 10.27 -17.14
C LEU A 58 -2.43 10.66 -16.20
N GLU A 59 -2.15 11.34 -15.09
CA GLU A 59 -3.20 11.79 -14.16
C GLU A 59 -4.18 12.77 -14.80
N GLN A 60 -3.68 13.70 -15.63
CA GLN A 60 -4.54 14.64 -16.34
C GLN A 60 -5.42 13.95 -17.39
N HIS A 61 -4.90 12.95 -18.09
CA HIS A 61 -5.63 12.23 -19.13
C HIS A 61 -6.66 11.27 -18.52
N PHE A 62 -6.22 10.37 -17.65
CA PHE A 62 -7.08 9.33 -17.07
C PHE A 62 -7.94 9.83 -15.91
N LYS A 63 -7.63 11.02 -15.38
CA LYS A 63 -8.29 11.58 -14.20
C LYS A 63 -8.21 10.69 -12.97
N ASP A 64 -7.24 9.80 -12.92
CA ASP A 64 -7.04 8.83 -11.85
C ASP A 64 -5.57 8.49 -11.64
N MET A 65 -5.24 7.94 -10.46
CA MET A 65 -3.93 7.39 -10.18
C MET A 65 -3.60 6.25 -11.14
N GLN A 66 -2.40 6.28 -11.69
CA GLN A 66 -1.92 5.28 -12.64
C GLN A 66 -0.73 4.51 -12.07
N ASP A 67 -0.67 3.25 -12.42
CA ASP A 67 0.46 2.35 -12.33
C ASP A 67 1.13 2.30 -13.71
N LEU A 68 2.43 2.44 -13.79
CA LEU A 68 3.15 2.46 -15.06
C LEU A 68 4.42 1.60 -15.00
N GLU A 69 4.70 0.97 -16.12
CA GLU A 69 5.93 0.23 -16.36
C GLU A 69 6.80 1.01 -17.33
N PHE A 70 8.09 1.09 -17.04
CA PHE A 70 9.03 1.82 -17.87
C PHE A 70 10.38 1.10 -17.96
N THR A 71 11.12 1.42 -19.00
CA THR A 71 12.53 1.07 -19.11
C THR A 71 13.34 2.29 -19.58
N VAL A 72 14.63 2.26 -19.32
CA VAL A 72 15.60 3.25 -19.82
C VAL A 72 16.68 2.48 -20.56
N GLU A 73 16.86 2.78 -21.82
CA GLU A 73 17.90 2.23 -22.70
C GLU A 73 18.61 3.37 -23.41
N ASP A 74 19.92 3.37 -23.40
CA ASP A 74 20.75 4.42 -24.01
C ASP A 74 20.31 5.84 -23.61
N ASN A 75 20.04 6.05 -22.33
CA ASN A 75 19.52 7.30 -21.75
C ASN A 75 18.15 7.75 -22.29
N ARG A 76 17.44 6.90 -23.01
CA ARG A 76 16.07 7.17 -23.46
C ARG A 76 15.06 6.46 -22.57
N LEU A 77 14.07 7.20 -22.12
CA LEU A 77 12.93 6.67 -21.37
C LEU A 77 11.88 6.10 -22.32
N TYR A 78 11.44 4.89 -22.05
CA TYR A 78 10.33 4.21 -22.72
C TYR A 78 9.25 3.84 -21.71
N ILE A 79 8.01 4.18 -22.01
CA ILE A 79 6.86 3.73 -21.23
C ILE A 79 6.32 2.48 -21.89
N LEU A 80 6.28 1.39 -21.17
CA LEU A 80 5.90 0.08 -21.68
C LEU A 80 4.41 -0.16 -21.52
N GLN A 81 3.86 0.21 -20.34
CA GLN A 81 2.46 -0.01 -20.02
C GLN A 81 1.98 1.02 -18.99
N THR A 82 0.69 1.33 -19.03
CA THR A 82 -0.02 2.04 -17.95
C THR A 82 -1.37 1.38 -17.69
N ARG A 83 -1.81 1.43 -16.44
CA ARG A 83 -3.11 0.93 -16.00
C ARG A 83 -3.59 1.70 -14.78
N ASN A 84 -4.87 1.58 -14.45
CA ASN A 84 -5.40 2.14 -13.21
C ASN A 84 -4.68 1.49 -12.02
N GLY A 85 -4.07 2.30 -11.18
CA GLY A 85 -3.28 1.82 -10.04
C GLY A 85 -4.16 1.14 -9.00
N LYS A 86 -3.80 -0.12 -8.67
CA LYS A 86 -4.38 -0.79 -7.51
C LYS A 86 -3.99 -0.04 -6.25
N ARG A 87 -4.91 0.09 -5.31
CA ARG A 87 -4.71 0.88 -4.09
C ARG A 87 -5.54 0.36 -2.93
N THR A 88 -5.14 0.72 -1.72
CA THR A 88 -5.93 0.45 -0.53
C THR A 88 -7.21 1.30 -0.51
N GLY A 89 -8.22 0.89 0.25
CA GLY A 89 -9.44 1.69 0.44
C GLY A 89 -9.15 3.07 1.01
N HIS A 90 -8.21 3.16 1.95
CA HIS A 90 -7.78 4.43 2.53
C HIS A 90 -7.15 5.37 1.50
N ALA A 91 -6.23 4.84 0.68
CA ALA A 91 -5.63 5.58 -0.43
C ALA A 91 -6.69 6.01 -1.46
N ALA A 92 -7.68 5.15 -1.77
CA ALA A 92 -8.75 5.49 -2.70
C ALA A 92 -9.55 6.72 -2.25
N VAL A 93 -9.90 6.80 -0.96
CA VAL A 93 -10.61 7.97 -0.40
C VAL A 93 -9.75 9.21 -0.48
N ARG A 94 -8.50 9.14 -0.02
CA ARG A 94 -7.56 10.27 -0.04
C ARG A 94 -7.35 10.80 -1.46
N ILE A 95 -7.03 9.92 -2.39
CA ILE A 95 -6.82 10.27 -3.81
C ILE A 95 -8.08 10.94 -4.39
N ALA A 96 -9.26 10.39 -4.12
CA ALA A 96 -10.50 10.96 -4.60
C ALA A 96 -10.75 12.38 -4.06
N VAL A 97 -10.48 12.61 -2.77
CA VAL A 97 -10.61 13.95 -2.14
C VAL A 97 -9.59 14.93 -2.74
N ASP A 98 -8.33 14.52 -2.85
CA ASP A 98 -7.26 15.35 -3.40
C ASP A 98 -7.55 15.73 -4.85
N MET A 99 -8.00 14.79 -5.69
CA MET A 99 -8.34 15.05 -7.09
C MET A 99 -9.55 15.96 -7.28
N VAL A 100 -10.50 15.97 -6.34
CA VAL A 100 -11.58 16.99 -6.31
C VAL A 100 -10.99 18.36 -5.99
N GLY A 101 -10.11 18.46 -4.99
CA GLY A 101 -9.41 19.70 -4.65
C GLY A 101 -8.56 20.24 -5.80
N GLU A 102 -7.93 19.35 -6.55
CA GLU A 102 -7.14 19.65 -7.76
C GLU A 102 -8.02 19.97 -9.00
N LYS A 103 -9.33 19.88 -8.87
CA LYS A 103 -10.31 20.09 -9.95
C LYS A 103 -10.17 19.11 -11.13
N LEU A 104 -9.57 17.96 -10.89
CA LEU A 104 -9.42 16.90 -11.89
C LEU A 104 -10.72 16.11 -12.08
N ILE A 105 -11.50 15.92 -11.01
CA ILE A 105 -12.76 15.18 -11.00
C ILE A 105 -13.84 15.92 -10.21
N THR A 106 -15.10 15.56 -10.43
CA THR A 106 -16.22 16.07 -9.65
C THR A 106 -16.39 15.31 -8.33
N LYS A 107 -17.09 15.88 -7.35
CA LYS A 107 -17.47 15.16 -6.11
C LYS A 107 -18.25 13.87 -6.40
N LYS A 108 -19.11 13.90 -7.42
CA LYS A 108 -19.89 12.72 -7.83
C LYS A 108 -18.97 11.61 -8.36
N ASP A 109 -17.98 11.97 -9.15
CA ASP A 109 -17.00 11.00 -9.67
C ASP A 109 -16.13 10.44 -8.54
N ALA A 110 -15.74 11.27 -7.58
CA ALA A 110 -14.99 10.85 -6.40
C ALA A 110 -15.72 9.74 -5.62
N VAL A 111 -17.01 9.94 -5.33
CA VAL A 111 -17.83 8.93 -4.64
C VAL A 111 -17.92 7.63 -5.45
N ARG A 112 -18.10 7.72 -6.77
CA ARG A 112 -18.22 6.54 -7.64
C ARG A 112 -16.93 5.70 -7.73
N ARG A 113 -15.77 6.30 -7.44
CA ARG A 113 -14.46 5.65 -7.52
C ARG A 113 -14.05 4.90 -6.28
N ILE A 114 -14.77 5.10 -5.17
CA ILE A 114 -14.52 4.38 -3.93
C ILE A 114 -15.29 3.06 -3.99
N PRO A 115 -14.60 1.91 -4.02
CA PRO A 115 -15.29 0.62 -4.04
C PRO A 115 -16.10 0.45 -2.75
N ALA A 116 -17.36 0.03 -2.87
CA ALA A 116 -18.22 -0.19 -1.71
C ALA A 116 -17.63 -1.23 -0.73
N ASP A 117 -16.98 -2.24 -1.25
CA ASP A 117 -16.29 -3.28 -0.46
C ASP A 117 -15.17 -2.73 0.41
N SER A 118 -14.60 -1.58 0.03
CA SER A 118 -13.58 -0.90 0.84
C SER A 118 -14.12 -0.27 2.11
N LEU A 119 -15.43 -0.07 2.25
CA LEU A 119 -16.04 0.58 3.41
C LEU A 119 -15.82 -0.21 4.69
N SER A 120 -15.89 -1.52 4.64
CA SER A 120 -15.60 -2.39 5.80
C SER A 120 -14.17 -2.19 6.31
N HIS A 121 -13.21 -2.03 5.41
CA HIS A 121 -11.81 -1.76 5.73
C HIS A 121 -11.61 -0.34 6.28
N LEU A 122 -12.35 0.64 5.74
CA LEU A 122 -12.28 2.04 6.19
C LEU A 122 -12.91 2.24 7.57
N LEU A 123 -13.90 1.43 7.91
CA LEU A 123 -14.58 1.44 9.20
C LEU A 123 -13.95 0.50 10.23
N ALA A 124 -12.87 -0.20 9.86
CA ALA A 124 -12.15 -1.04 10.80
C ALA A 124 -11.60 -0.20 11.98
N PRO A 125 -11.54 -0.77 13.19
CA PRO A 125 -10.96 -0.10 14.35
C PRO A 125 -9.53 0.37 14.06
N VAL A 126 -9.18 1.54 14.55
CA VAL A 126 -7.82 2.11 14.47
C VAL A 126 -7.39 2.57 15.86
N PHE A 127 -6.10 2.53 16.14
CA PHE A 127 -5.57 3.12 17.36
C PHE A 127 -5.54 4.65 17.25
N ASP A 128 -5.73 5.32 18.38
CA ASP A 128 -5.49 6.75 18.48
C ASP A 128 -4.02 7.07 18.15
N ARG A 129 -3.82 8.12 17.34
CA ARG A 129 -2.48 8.47 16.81
C ARG A 129 -1.50 8.85 17.91
N GLU A 130 -1.95 9.63 18.90
CA GLU A 130 -1.12 10.07 20.02
C GLU A 130 -0.75 8.88 20.92
N ALA A 131 -1.70 7.99 21.17
CA ALA A 131 -1.46 6.76 21.92
C ALA A 131 -0.41 5.86 21.24
N VAL A 132 -0.46 5.73 19.90
CA VAL A 132 0.54 4.95 19.15
C VAL A 132 1.94 5.57 19.23
N GLN A 133 2.03 6.91 19.14
CA GLN A 133 3.32 7.59 19.24
C GLN A 133 3.97 7.44 20.60
N ASN A 134 3.17 7.43 21.66
CA ASN A 134 3.63 7.31 23.04
C ASN A 134 3.79 5.85 23.51
N ALA A 135 3.28 4.88 22.73
CA ALA A 135 3.38 3.46 23.08
C ALA A 135 4.79 2.92 22.87
N LYS A 136 5.23 2.06 23.77
CA LYS A 136 6.47 1.29 23.58
C LYS A 136 6.25 0.24 22.49
N LYS A 137 6.88 0.44 21.33
CA LYS A 137 6.87 -0.56 20.27
C LYS A 137 7.72 -1.77 20.68
N ILE A 138 7.11 -2.96 20.68
CA ILE A 138 7.76 -4.22 21.05
C ILE A 138 8.31 -4.93 19.83
N ALA A 139 7.53 -4.96 18.74
CA ALA A 139 7.89 -5.63 17.49
C ALA A 139 7.22 -4.96 16.28
N THR A 140 7.62 -5.38 15.09
CA THR A 140 7.01 -4.96 13.81
C THR A 140 6.74 -6.22 13.01
N GLY A 141 5.55 -6.29 12.40
CA GLY A 141 5.15 -7.36 11.50
C GLY A 141 4.74 -6.83 10.12
N LEU A 142 4.48 -7.75 9.19
CA LEU A 142 3.89 -7.41 7.90
C LEU A 142 2.40 -7.20 8.06
N ALA A 143 1.90 -6.06 7.55
CA ALA A 143 0.48 -5.76 7.56
C ALA A 143 -0.24 -6.65 6.53
N ALA A 144 -1.15 -7.52 7.00
CA ALA A 144 -1.93 -8.41 6.15
C ALA A 144 -3.40 -7.98 6.02
N GLY A 145 -3.89 -7.16 6.93
CA GLY A 145 -5.26 -6.67 6.91
C GLY A 145 -5.40 -5.37 7.69
N PRO A 146 -6.53 -4.65 7.52
CA PRO A 146 -6.83 -3.46 8.28
C PRO A 146 -7.31 -3.82 9.69
N GLY A 147 -7.18 -2.87 10.59
CA GLY A 147 -7.75 -2.96 11.94
C GLY A 147 -6.72 -2.76 13.04
N ALA A 148 -7.23 -2.70 14.26
CA ALA A 148 -6.47 -2.60 15.47
C ALA A 148 -7.15 -3.48 16.53
N ALA A 149 -6.37 -4.23 17.28
CA ALA A 149 -6.87 -5.11 18.33
C ALA A 149 -6.09 -4.93 19.61
N CYS A 150 -6.76 -5.10 20.74
CA CYS A 150 -6.16 -5.10 22.06
C CYS A 150 -6.62 -6.35 22.83
N GLY A 151 -5.70 -7.00 23.53
CA GLY A 151 -6.02 -8.18 24.30
C GLY A 151 -4.79 -8.78 24.97
N HIS A 152 -4.98 -9.86 25.70
CA HIS A 152 -3.89 -10.63 26.25
C HIS A 152 -3.14 -11.36 25.14
N VAL A 153 -1.83 -11.21 25.10
CA VAL A 153 -1.00 -11.90 24.11
C VAL A 153 -0.93 -13.38 24.45
N VAL A 154 -1.21 -14.22 23.49
CA VAL A 154 -1.10 -15.69 23.56
C VAL A 154 -0.27 -16.20 22.39
N PHE A 155 0.38 -17.35 22.56
CA PHE A 155 1.35 -17.87 21.61
C PHE A 155 0.94 -19.20 20.95
N SER A 156 -0.23 -19.73 21.32
CA SER A 156 -0.78 -20.92 20.67
C SER A 156 -2.26 -20.73 20.31
N ALA A 157 -2.71 -21.43 19.28
CA ALA A 157 -4.10 -21.41 18.83
C ALA A 157 -5.04 -21.95 19.90
N GLU A 158 -4.63 -23.00 20.62
CA GLU A 158 -5.41 -23.64 21.68
C GLU A 158 -5.63 -22.68 22.84
N GLU A 159 -4.59 -21.94 23.25
CA GLU A 159 -4.70 -20.95 24.33
C GLU A 159 -5.61 -19.79 23.91
N ALA A 160 -5.49 -19.32 22.63
CA ALA A 160 -6.37 -18.29 22.09
C ALA A 160 -7.84 -18.71 22.20
N VAL A 161 -8.18 -19.91 21.74
CA VAL A 161 -9.53 -20.45 21.80
C VAL A 161 -10.00 -20.59 23.24
N ALA A 162 -9.17 -21.18 24.14
CA ALA A 162 -9.54 -21.41 25.52
C ALA A 162 -9.83 -20.11 26.28
N ARG A 163 -9.04 -19.05 26.05
CA ARG A 163 -9.25 -17.73 26.67
C ARG A 163 -10.44 -17.00 26.06
N ALA A 164 -10.58 -17.03 24.75
CA ALA A 164 -11.72 -16.40 24.07
C ALA A 164 -13.06 -17.01 24.51
N HIS A 165 -13.12 -18.34 24.74
CA HIS A 165 -14.30 -19.01 25.28
C HIS A 165 -14.66 -18.54 26.72
N ARG A 166 -13.69 -17.99 27.46
CA ARG A 166 -13.95 -17.38 28.80
C ARG A 166 -14.34 -15.89 28.68
N GLY A 167 -14.48 -15.38 27.46
CA GLY A 167 -14.81 -13.97 27.20
C GLY A 167 -13.62 -13.01 27.29
N GLU A 168 -12.38 -13.54 27.38
CA GLU A 168 -11.18 -12.71 27.38
C GLU A 168 -10.88 -12.21 25.95
N LYS A 169 -10.44 -10.94 25.81
CA LYS A 169 -9.88 -10.46 24.56
C LYS A 169 -8.44 -10.93 24.44
N VAL A 170 -8.10 -11.55 23.33
CA VAL A 170 -6.78 -12.12 23.08
C VAL A 170 -6.19 -11.64 21.77
N VAL A 171 -4.87 -11.60 21.69
CA VAL A 171 -4.08 -11.34 20.48
C VAL A 171 -3.15 -12.54 20.31
N LEU A 172 -3.34 -13.29 19.22
CA LEU A 172 -2.48 -14.42 18.90
C LEU A 172 -1.20 -13.90 18.22
N ALA A 173 -0.05 -14.16 18.84
CA ALA A 173 1.26 -13.81 18.33
C ALA A 173 2.03 -15.08 17.92
N ARG A 174 2.39 -15.18 16.64
CA ARG A 174 3.15 -16.30 16.08
C ARG A 174 4.35 -15.77 15.30
N ILE A 175 5.40 -16.56 15.20
CA ILE A 175 6.52 -16.27 14.29
C ILE A 175 6.00 -16.32 12.85
N GLU A 176 5.28 -17.39 12.53
CA GLU A 176 4.54 -17.57 11.28
C GLU A 176 3.18 -18.18 11.60
N THR A 177 2.14 -17.79 10.87
CA THR A 177 0.84 -18.43 10.97
C THR A 177 0.74 -19.59 10.00
N SER A 178 0.14 -20.68 10.45
CA SER A 178 -0.11 -21.89 9.65
C SER A 178 -1.62 -22.16 9.55
N PRO A 179 -2.07 -23.04 8.64
CA PRO A 179 -3.48 -23.48 8.60
C PRO A 179 -3.99 -24.07 9.92
N GLU A 180 -3.09 -24.65 10.73
CA GLU A 180 -3.41 -25.21 12.05
C GLU A 180 -3.78 -24.12 13.05
N ASP A 181 -3.26 -22.91 12.88
CA ASP A 181 -3.56 -21.76 13.73
C ASP A 181 -4.94 -21.13 13.45
N LEU A 182 -5.65 -21.56 12.40
CA LEU A 182 -6.88 -20.92 11.92
C LEU A 182 -7.94 -20.74 13.01
N ARG A 183 -8.14 -21.75 13.87
CA ARG A 183 -9.11 -21.66 14.98
C ARG A 183 -8.71 -20.59 15.99
N GLY A 184 -7.42 -20.49 16.30
CA GLY A 184 -6.88 -19.46 17.17
C GLY A 184 -6.98 -18.06 16.54
N MET A 185 -6.75 -17.93 15.24
CA MET A 185 -6.88 -16.67 14.49
C MET A 185 -8.33 -16.15 14.45
N ILE A 186 -9.30 -17.06 14.37
CA ILE A 186 -10.74 -16.69 14.39
C ILE A 186 -11.17 -16.27 15.80
N ALA A 187 -10.57 -16.85 16.83
CA ALA A 187 -10.93 -16.60 18.22
C ALA A 187 -10.26 -15.34 18.80
N ALA A 188 -9.16 -14.88 18.20
CA ALA A 188 -8.32 -13.78 18.69
C ALA A 188 -8.84 -12.39 18.32
#